data_c1af0a6d3b91da0b2b093fd57d889371
#
_entry.id   c1af0a6d3b91da0b2b093fd57d889371
#
_cell.length_a   1.000
_cell.length_b   1.000
_cell.length_c   1.000
_cell.angle_alpha   90.00
_cell.angle_beta   90.00
_cell.angle_gamma   90.00
#
_symmetry.space_group_name_H-M   'P 1'
#
loop_
_entity.id
_entity.type
_entity.pdbx_description
1 polymer ?
#
loop_
_entity_poly.entity_id
_entity_poly.type
_entity_poly.pdbx_seq_one_letter_code
_entity_poly.pdbx_strand_id
1 'polypeptide(L)'
;MTKPFTLVNEFENEDEEPSHLKKNKIVALLKEKFDFENSHLRPPSSKEKGILAKCFSYFAPEQAKELGIYPYFREVQEIDGCHVVIDGKKAISVATNNYLGLAQEPRVISAGREALEKFGIGCTGSRFLNGTFNLHKILERELSSFLNREDTIVMSTGFQANQGTIACLLGRRDVAFSDRENHASIYEGCSVAQGKTVRYHHNDMDHLEYYLKKYSDGEGKIIITDSVFSMSGDIANLP
;
A
#
# COMPACT_ATOMS: atom_id res chain seq x y z
N MET A 1 27.19 -17.49 14.97
CA MET A 1 26.63 -18.13 13.75
C MET A 1 25.24 -18.62 14.10
N THR A 2 24.24 -17.78 13.93
CA THR A 2 22.82 -18.10 14.15
C THR A 2 22.29 -18.80 12.88
N LYS A 3 21.75 -20.01 13.02
CA LYS A 3 21.12 -20.76 11.93
C LYS A 3 19.94 -19.95 11.40
N PRO A 4 19.75 -19.85 10.06
CA PRO A 4 18.56 -19.22 9.51
C PRO A 4 17.33 -20.04 9.93
N PHE A 5 16.35 -19.34 10.46
CA PHE A 5 15.07 -19.92 10.89
C PHE A 5 14.27 -20.28 9.62
N THR A 6 14.13 -21.54 9.34
CA THR A 6 13.32 -22.05 8.22
C THR A 6 11.93 -22.39 8.76
N LEU A 7 11.00 -21.45 8.65
CA LEU A 7 9.56 -21.67 8.95
C LEU A 7 8.87 -22.60 7.94
N VAL A 8 9.58 -23.03 6.90
CA VAL A 8 8.98 -23.74 5.75
C VAL A 8 8.65 -25.21 6.04
N ASN A 9 9.32 -25.85 7.01
CA ASN A 9 9.17 -27.30 7.20
C ASN A 9 8.09 -27.73 8.20
N GLU A 10 7.43 -26.81 8.89
CA GLU A 10 6.34 -27.17 9.84
C GLU A 10 4.93 -27.06 9.24
N PHE A 11 4.78 -26.60 7.98
CA PHE A 11 3.49 -26.34 7.35
C PHE A 11 3.16 -27.27 6.16
N GLU A 12 3.94 -28.29 5.89
CA GLU A 12 3.79 -29.13 4.67
C GLU A 12 2.57 -30.08 4.66
N ASN A 13 1.71 -30.10 5.69
CA ASN A 13 0.58 -31.04 5.76
C ASN A 13 -0.78 -30.43 6.20
N GLU A 14 -1.04 -29.14 6.01
CA GLU A 14 -2.34 -28.55 6.40
C GLU A 14 -3.03 -27.84 5.23
N ASP A 15 -3.55 -28.60 4.27
CA ASP A 15 -4.16 -28.06 3.05
C ASP A 15 -5.63 -27.59 3.19
N GLU A 16 -6.25 -27.59 4.38
CA GLU A 16 -7.68 -27.31 4.54
C GLU A 16 -8.08 -26.27 5.62
N GLU A 17 -7.15 -25.53 6.23
CA GLU A 17 -7.56 -24.53 7.22
C GLU A 17 -7.79 -23.13 6.62
N PRO A 18 -8.90 -22.42 7.01
CA PRO A 18 -9.15 -21.04 6.59
C PRO A 18 -8.02 -20.08 6.98
N SER A 19 -7.72 -19.10 6.13
CA SER A 19 -6.58 -18.18 6.28
C SER A 19 -6.54 -17.42 7.62
N HIS A 20 -7.69 -17.12 8.22
CA HIS A 20 -7.79 -16.47 9.53
C HIS A 20 -7.35 -17.38 10.71
N LEU A 21 -7.54 -18.71 10.59
CA LEU A 21 -7.08 -19.68 11.60
C LEU A 21 -5.55 -19.85 11.55
N LYS A 22 -4.96 -19.86 10.33
CA LYS A 22 -3.49 -19.86 10.16
C LYS A 22 -2.86 -18.62 10.78
N LYS A 23 -3.46 -17.43 10.58
CA LYS A 23 -3.01 -16.17 11.17
C LYS A 23 -3.04 -16.19 12.71
N ASN A 24 -4.09 -16.76 13.29
CA ASN A 24 -4.22 -16.89 14.74
C ASN A 24 -3.22 -17.89 15.35
N LYS A 25 -2.93 -19.00 14.65
CA LYS A 25 -1.89 -19.95 15.06
C LYS A 25 -0.50 -19.34 15.03
N ILE A 26 -0.16 -18.59 14.00
CA ILE A 26 1.13 -17.86 13.91
C ILE A 26 1.26 -16.86 15.06
N VAL A 27 0.20 -16.08 15.34
CA VAL A 27 0.18 -15.14 16.46
C VAL A 27 0.31 -15.84 17.80
N ALA A 28 -0.34 -17.00 17.98
CA ALA A 28 -0.22 -17.81 19.20
C ALA A 28 1.19 -18.38 19.38
N LEU A 29 1.80 -18.92 18.32
CA LEU A 29 3.18 -19.42 18.31
C LEU A 29 4.20 -18.30 18.61
N LEU A 30 3.99 -17.10 18.07
CA LEU A 30 4.82 -15.94 18.35
C LEU A 30 4.69 -15.50 19.82
N LYS A 31 3.48 -15.54 20.38
CA LYS A 31 3.24 -15.24 21.80
C LYS A 31 3.86 -16.27 22.74
N GLU A 32 3.85 -17.56 22.36
CA GLU A 32 4.43 -18.65 23.15
C GLU A 32 5.97 -18.63 23.13
N LYS A 33 6.56 -18.30 21.97
CA LYS A 33 8.03 -18.20 21.81
C LYS A 33 8.63 -16.90 22.34
N PHE A 34 7.81 -15.90 22.62
CA PHE A 34 8.25 -14.57 23.00
C PHE A 34 7.68 -14.15 24.36
N ASP A 35 8.52 -14.23 25.38
CA ASP A 35 8.21 -13.68 26.70
C ASP A 35 8.44 -12.16 26.70
N PHE A 36 7.37 -11.42 26.32
CA PHE A 36 7.39 -9.96 26.28
C PHE A 36 7.65 -9.33 27.66
N GLU A 37 7.34 -10.01 28.74
CA GLU A 37 7.50 -9.49 30.11
C GLU A 37 8.93 -9.63 30.64
N ASN A 38 9.67 -10.66 30.22
CA ASN A 38 11.03 -10.95 30.67
C ASN A 38 12.10 -10.68 29.62
N SER A 39 11.74 -10.17 28.43
CA SER A 39 12.74 -9.84 27.43
C SER A 39 13.63 -8.71 27.93
N HIS A 40 14.96 -8.88 27.79
CA HIS A 40 15.96 -7.84 28.06
C HIS A 40 15.82 -6.61 27.14
N LEU A 41 14.87 -6.66 26.21
CA LEU A 41 14.43 -5.58 25.32
C LEU A 41 13.36 -4.69 25.97
N ARG A 42 13.18 -4.72 27.28
CA ARG A 42 12.38 -3.68 27.93
C ARG A 42 12.95 -2.31 27.55
N PRO A 43 12.09 -1.42 27.05
CA PRO A 43 12.54 -0.07 26.74
C PRO A 43 13.20 0.52 27.99
N PRO A 44 14.36 1.18 27.85
CA PRO A 44 14.85 1.99 28.93
C PRO A 44 13.71 2.93 29.33
N SER A 45 13.48 3.10 30.62
CA SER A 45 12.45 4.02 31.12
C SER A 45 12.76 5.40 30.54
N SER A 46 12.08 5.75 29.47
CA SER A 46 12.29 7.03 28.81
C SER A 46 11.83 8.13 29.76
N LYS A 47 12.74 8.99 30.16
CA LYS A 47 12.43 10.23 30.86
C LYS A 47 11.81 11.26 29.92
N GLU A 48 11.76 10.95 28.65
CA GLU A 48 11.21 11.78 27.60
C GLU A 48 9.68 11.88 27.72
N LYS A 49 9.17 13.10 27.64
CA LYS A 49 7.73 13.41 27.68
C LYS A 49 7.31 14.05 26.35
N GLY A 50 6.01 14.00 26.07
CA GLY A 50 5.44 14.62 24.88
C GLY A 50 5.39 13.70 23.67
N ILE A 51 5.19 14.28 22.49
CA ILE A 51 4.88 13.54 21.26
C ILE A 51 5.97 12.56 20.82
N LEU A 52 7.23 12.88 21.12
CA LEU A 52 8.38 12.06 20.74
C LEU A 52 8.59 10.84 21.67
N ALA A 53 7.98 10.84 22.86
CA ALA A 53 8.12 9.73 23.81
C ALA A 53 7.74 8.38 23.20
N LYS A 54 6.71 8.34 22.34
CA LYS A 54 6.29 7.14 21.62
C LYS A 54 7.34 6.57 20.67
N CYS A 55 8.23 7.42 20.12
CA CYS A 55 9.32 6.97 19.24
C CYS A 55 10.37 6.18 20.01
N PHE A 56 10.62 6.55 21.26
CA PHE A 56 11.56 5.86 22.14
C PHE A 56 10.99 4.61 22.82
N SER A 57 9.68 4.39 22.69
CA SER A 57 8.98 3.22 23.24
C SER A 57 8.52 2.23 22.17
N TYR A 58 8.86 2.45 20.90
CA TYR A 58 8.47 1.58 19.80
C TYR A 58 9.61 0.63 19.42
N PHE A 59 9.56 -0.60 19.94
CA PHE A 59 10.61 -1.62 19.78
C PHE A 59 10.21 -2.80 18.90
N ALA A 60 9.00 -2.79 18.35
CA ALA A 60 8.52 -3.91 17.55
C ALA A 60 9.44 -4.27 16.36
N PRO A 61 10.05 -3.31 15.64
CA PRO A 61 10.99 -3.64 14.57
C PRO A 61 12.26 -4.33 15.07
N GLU A 62 12.83 -3.83 16.19
CA GLU A 62 14.04 -4.39 16.81
C GLU A 62 13.79 -5.83 17.27
N GLN A 63 12.66 -6.06 17.93
CA GLN A 63 12.24 -7.39 18.37
C GLN A 63 12.07 -8.34 17.18
N ALA A 64 11.42 -7.89 16.09
CA ALA A 64 11.27 -8.69 14.91
C ALA A 64 12.62 -9.02 14.23
N LYS A 65 13.58 -8.08 14.25
CA LYS A 65 14.94 -8.33 13.75
C LYS A 65 15.68 -9.36 14.58
N GLU A 66 15.59 -9.30 15.90
CA GLU A 66 16.24 -10.28 16.80
C GLU A 66 15.65 -11.68 16.63
N LEU A 67 14.34 -11.78 16.40
CA LEU A 67 13.67 -13.04 16.09
C LEU A 67 13.96 -13.56 14.67
N GLY A 68 14.60 -12.76 13.81
CA GLY A 68 14.86 -13.11 12.42
C GLY A 68 13.60 -13.12 11.53
N ILE A 69 12.51 -12.49 11.98
CA ILE A 69 11.22 -12.45 11.26
C ILE A 69 10.91 -11.06 10.68
N TYR A 70 11.88 -10.15 10.64
CA TYR A 70 11.72 -8.80 10.07
C TYR A 70 11.90 -8.84 8.55
N PRO A 71 10.82 -8.75 7.76
CA PRO A 71 10.89 -8.91 6.30
C PRO A 71 11.10 -7.60 5.55
N TYR A 72 11.07 -6.44 6.26
CA TYR A 72 11.02 -5.12 5.63
C TYR A 72 12.41 -4.57 5.33
N PHE A 73 12.48 -3.62 4.38
CA PHE A 73 13.69 -2.88 3.99
C PHE A 73 14.88 -3.76 3.59
N ARG A 74 14.59 -4.91 2.96
CA ARG A 74 15.64 -5.78 2.43
C ARG A 74 16.25 -5.13 1.20
N GLU A 75 17.56 -5.06 1.17
CA GLU A 75 18.32 -4.49 0.06
C GLU A 75 18.29 -5.43 -1.13
N VAL A 76 17.81 -4.92 -2.28
CA VAL A 76 17.90 -5.58 -3.58
C VAL A 76 19.16 -5.06 -4.26
N GLN A 77 20.15 -5.93 -4.46
CA GLN A 77 21.47 -5.60 -5.00
C GLN A 77 21.48 -5.59 -6.51
N GLU A 78 20.76 -6.55 -7.13
CA GLU A 78 20.68 -6.70 -8.59
C GLU A 78 19.25 -7.10 -8.97
N ILE A 79 18.82 -6.71 -10.17
CA ILE A 79 17.54 -7.07 -10.77
C ILE A 79 17.78 -7.50 -12.21
N ASP A 80 17.26 -8.67 -12.57
CA ASP A 80 17.24 -9.19 -13.94
C ASP A 80 15.88 -9.85 -14.21
N GLY A 81 14.97 -9.11 -14.79
CA GLY A 81 13.57 -9.52 -14.97
C GLY A 81 12.87 -9.78 -13.64
N CYS A 82 12.48 -11.04 -13.40
CA CYS A 82 11.92 -11.48 -12.13
C CYS A 82 12.97 -12.00 -11.14
N HIS A 83 14.24 -12.09 -11.54
CA HIS A 83 15.33 -12.52 -10.68
C HIS A 83 15.94 -11.33 -9.95
N VAL A 84 16.23 -11.52 -8.68
CA VAL A 84 16.86 -10.50 -7.83
C VAL A 84 18.01 -11.12 -7.04
N VAL A 85 18.96 -10.27 -6.62
CA VAL A 85 19.96 -10.64 -5.62
C VAL A 85 19.63 -9.91 -4.32
N ILE A 86 19.38 -10.68 -3.27
CA ILE A 86 19.09 -10.16 -1.91
C ILE A 86 20.04 -10.87 -0.94
N ASP A 87 20.77 -10.11 -0.13
CA ASP A 87 21.76 -10.62 0.82
C ASP A 87 22.79 -11.58 0.12
N GLY A 88 23.21 -11.24 -1.10
CA GLY A 88 24.15 -12.03 -1.90
C GLY A 88 23.57 -13.34 -2.48
N LYS A 89 22.26 -13.56 -2.37
CA LYS A 89 21.59 -14.78 -2.87
C LYS A 89 20.63 -14.45 -4.00
N LYS A 90 20.67 -15.27 -5.05
CA LYS A 90 19.68 -15.20 -6.14
C LYS A 90 18.33 -15.69 -5.65
N ALA A 91 17.29 -14.96 -5.97
CA ALA A 91 15.88 -15.27 -5.64
C ALA A 91 14.96 -14.85 -6.78
N ILE A 92 13.73 -15.38 -6.77
CA ILE A 92 12.65 -14.91 -7.65
C ILE A 92 11.79 -13.92 -6.86
N SER A 93 11.62 -12.72 -7.41
CA SER A 93 10.76 -11.70 -6.82
C SER A 93 9.32 -11.91 -7.27
N VAL A 94 8.49 -12.35 -6.34
CA VAL A 94 7.02 -12.46 -6.54
C VAL A 94 6.27 -11.28 -5.90
N ALA A 95 6.95 -10.48 -5.10
CA ALA A 95 6.40 -9.32 -4.38
C ALA A 95 6.78 -8.02 -5.11
N THR A 96 6.33 -7.87 -6.34
CA THR A 96 6.64 -6.70 -7.17
C THR A 96 5.40 -6.18 -7.90
N ASN A 97 5.34 -4.86 -8.12
CA ASN A 97 4.31 -4.22 -8.93
C ASN A 97 4.64 -4.24 -10.44
N ASN A 98 5.72 -4.87 -10.84
CA ASN A 98 6.14 -5.00 -12.25
C ASN A 98 5.37 -6.12 -12.97
N TYR A 99 4.03 -6.08 -12.90
CA TYR A 99 3.13 -7.15 -13.39
C TYR A 99 3.35 -7.51 -14.88
N LEU A 100 3.68 -6.54 -15.71
CA LEU A 100 3.89 -6.71 -17.15
C LEU A 100 5.37 -6.88 -17.55
N GLY A 101 6.29 -6.86 -16.59
CA GLY A 101 7.73 -6.99 -16.85
C GLY A 101 8.36 -5.78 -17.56
N LEU A 102 7.67 -4.64 -17.63
CA LEU A 102 8.07 -3.49 -18.45
C LEU A 102 9.21 -2.66 -17.85
N ALA A 103 9.54 -2.84 -16.58
CA ALA A 103 10.56 -2.03 -15.92
C ALA A 103 11.96 -2.14 -16.58
N GLN A 104 12.24 -3.26 -17.25
CA GLN A 104 13.51 -3.51 -17.97
C GLN A 104 13.32 -3.73 -19.47
N GLU A 105 12.14 -3.43 -20.01
CA GLU A 105 11.89 -3.49 -21.45
C GLU A 105 12.79 -2.48 -22.19
N PRO A 106 13.61 -2.92 -23.17
CA PRO A 106 14.58 -2.05 -23.83
C PRO A 106 13.98 -0.79 -24.45
N ARG A 107 12.77 -0.87 -25.00
CA ARG A 107 12.06 0.29 -25.57
C ARG A 107 11.69 1.31 -24.50
N VAL A 108 11.26 0.86 -23.32
CA VAL A 108 10.93 1.73 -22.19
C VAL A 108 12.19 2.41 -21.66
N ILE A 109 13.29 1.65 -21.54
CA ILE A 109 14.59 2.21 -21.13
C ILE A 109 15.09 3.26 -22.12
N SER A 110 14.99 2.98 -23.45
CA SER A 110 15.40 3.94 -24.49
C SER A 110 14.60 5.24 -24.40
N ALA A 111 13.28 5.15 -24.29
CA ALA A 111 12.42 6.32 -24.13
C ALA A 111 12.74 7.12 -22.86
N GLY A 112 13.08 6.42 -21.76
CA GLY A 112 13.54 7.06 -20.52
C GLY A 112 14.85 7.83 -20.70
N ARG A 113 15.83 7.27 -21.43
CA ARG A 113 17.10 7.95 -21.75
C ARG A 113 16.88 9.20 -22.59
N GLU A 114 16.07 9.09 -23.64
CA GLU A 114 15.72 10.23 -24.49
C GLU A 114 15.04 11.36 -23.72
N ALA A 115 14.13 10.99 -22.81
CA ALA A 115 13.46 11.96 -21.94
C ALA A 115 14.45 12.62 -20.98
N LEU A 116 15.37 11.86 -20.40
CA LEU A 116 16.41 12.37 -19.51
C LEU A 116 17.34 13.35 -20.21
N GLU A 117 17.79 13.05 -21.43
CA GLU A 117 18.62 13.94 -22.24
C GLU A 117 17.91 15.23 -22.60
N LYS A 118 16.60 15.16 -22.91
CA LYS A 118 15.82 16.32 -23.35
C LYS A 118 15.35 17.23 -22.22
N PHE A 119 14.96 16.67 -21.08
CA PHE A 119 14.29 17.38 -19.99
C PHE A 119 15.08 17.42 -18.69
N GLY A 120 16.18 16.66 -18.60
CA GLY A 120 16.91 16.48 -17.35
C GLY A 120 16.20 15.52 -16.37
N ILE A 121 16.65 15.53 -15.13
CA ILE A 121 16.29 14.50 -14.13
C ILE A 121 14.93 14.74 -13.46
N GLY A 122 14.31 15.90 -13.63
CA GLY A 122 13.04 16.22 -12.98
C GLY A 122 12.42 17.54 -13.40
N CYS A 123 11.18 17.76 -13.00
CA CYS A 123 10.38 18.90 -13.42
C CYS A 123 10.74 20.22 -12.73
N THR A 124 11.51 20.18 -11.65
CA THR A 124 11.93 21.33 -10.83
C THR A 124 10.82 22.27 -10.35
N GLY A 125 9.55 21.88 -10.50
CA GLY A 125 8.39 22.66 -10.09
C GLY A 125 7.11 21.84 -10.06
N SER A 126 6.06 22.40 -9.44
CA SER A 126 4.76 21.76 -9.40
C SER A 126 4.09 21.79 -10.77
N ARG A 127 3.30 20.75 -11.08
CA ARG A 127 2.52 20.69 -12.32
C ARG A 127 1.56 21.86 -12.50
N PHE A 128 1.07 22.39 -11.41
CA PHE A 128 0.14 23.51 -11.40
C PHE A 128 0.79 24.84 -11.90
N LEU A 129 2.07 25.02 -11.64
CA LEU A 129 2.77 26.26 -11.97
C LEU A 129 3.67 26.12 -13.21
N ASN A 130 4.84 25.53 -13.05
CA ASN A 130 5.91 25.48 -14.06
C ASN A 130 6.50 24.10 -14.33
N GLY A 131 5.99 23.05 -13.67
CA GLY A 131 6.49 21.68 -13.81
C GLY A 131 5.70 20.79 -14.78
N THR A 132 4.79 21.38 -15.61
CA THR A 132 4.07 20.59 -16.62
C THR A 132 4.87 20.57 -17.93
N PHE A 133 5.47 19.43 -18.23
CA PHE A 133 6.13 19.18 -19.51
C PHE A 133 5.13 18.69 -20.56
N ASN A 134 5.52 18.80 -21.85
CA ASN A 134 4.69 18.25 -22.91
C ASN A 134 4.55 16.73 -22.80
N LEU A 135 5.50 16.01 -22.20
CA LEU A 135 5.40 14.57 -21.91
C LEU A 135 4.18 14.24 -21.03
N HIS A 136 3.89 15.07 -20.04
CA HIS A 136 2.68 14.88 -19.24
C HIS A 136 1.42 15.01 -20.10
N LYS A 137 1.38 16.02 -20.97
CA LYS A 137 0.21 16.25 -21.84
C LYS A 137 0.06 15.18 -22.92
N ILE A 138 1.15 14.63 -23.43
CA ILE A 138 1.11 13.50 -24.35
C ILE A 138 0.56 12.27 -23.62
N LEU A 139 1.11 11.94 -22.45
CA LEU A 139 0.66 10.78 -21.65
C LEU A 139 -0.82 10.89 -21.25
N GLU A 140 -1.28 12.09 -20.83
CA GLU A 140 -2.67 12.34 -20.49
C GLU A 140 -3.60 12.08 -21.68
N ARG A 141 -3.26 12.53 -22.88
CA ARG A 141 -4.04 12.26 -24.09
C ARG A 141 -4.06 10.79 -24.49
N GLU A 142 -2.88 10.15 -24.44
CA GLU A 142 -2.78 8.71 -24.77
C GLU A 142 -3.61 7.85 -23.79
N LEU A 143 -3.55 8.16 -22.48
CA LEU A 143 -4.36 7.48 -21.47
C LEU A 143 -5.85 7.76 -21.64
N SER A 144 -6.24 8.98 -21.97
CA SER A 144 -7.64 9.31 -22.26
C SER A 144 -8.18 8.49 -23.44
N SER A 145 -7.39 8.42 -24.50
CA SER A 145 -7.73 7.61 -25.69
C SER A 145 -7.82 6.12 -25.35
N PHE A 146 -6.81 5.58 -24.65
CA PHE A 146 -6.75 4.16 -24.27
C PHE A 146 -7.92 3.75 -23.34
N LEU A 147 -8.28 4.60 -22.39
CA LEU A 147 -9.33 4.34 -21.41
C LEU A 147 -10.72 4.77 -21.92
N ASN A 148 -10.80 5.35 -23.12
CA ASN A 148 -12.04 5.94 -23.68
C ASN A 148 -12.70 6.90 -22.67
N ARG A 149 -11.90 7.88 -22.19
CA ARG A 149 -12.33 8.95 -21.29
C ARG A 149 -12.11 10.30 -21.94
N GLU A 150 -12.91 11.30 -21.55
CA GLU A 150 -12.85 12.65 -22.08
C GLU A 150 -11.50 13.32 -21.76
N ASP A 151 -11.01 13.19 -20.54
CA ASP A 151 -9.73 13.73 -20.13
C ASP A 151 -9.07 12.86 -19.03
N THR A 152 -7.78 13.07 -18.81
CA THR A 152 -6.97 12.39 -17.80
C THR A 152 -6.02 13.37 -17.14
N ILE A 153 -5.83 13.23 -15.84
CA ILE A 153 -4.77 13.88 -15.09
C ILE A 153 -3.77 12.86 -14.54
N VAL A 154 -2.49 13.06 -14.80
CA VAL A 154 -1.39 12.23 -14.29
C VAL A 154 -0.82 12.85 -13.02
N MET A 155 -0.67 12.03 -11.98
CA MET A 155 -0.04 12.38 -10.72
C MET A 155 1.23 11.56 -10.49
N SER A 156 2.13 12.02 -9.63
CA SER A 156 3.45 11.40 -9.42
C SER A 156 3.37 10.00 -8.81
N THR A 157 2.32 9.72 -8.02
CA THR A 157 2.10 8.41 -7.40
C THR A 157 0.61 8.09 -7.34
N GLY A 158 0.26 6.79 -7.31
CA GLY A 158 -1.12 6.33 -7.07
C GLY A 158 -1.65 6.80 -5.70
N PHE A 159 -0.76 6.91 -4.70
CA PHE A 159 -1.12 7.43 -3.38
C PHE A 159 -1.64 8.87 -3.49
N GLN A 160 -0.92 9.75 -4.18
CA GLN A 160 -1.34 11.13 -4.40
C GLN A 160 -2.59 11.23 -5.28
N ALA A 161 -2.75 10.33 -6.25
CA ALA A 161 -3.94 10.27 -7.09
C ALA A 161 -5.20 10.00 -6.24
N ASN A 162 -5.16 8.98 -5.37
CA ASN A 162 -6.26 8.67 -4.49
C ASN A 162 -6.51 9.81 -3.49
N GLN A 163 -5.46 10.27 -2.79
CA GLN A 163 -5.59 11.33 -1.79
C GLN A 163 -6.14 12.63 -2.41
N GLY A 164 -5.59 13.06 -3.53
CA GLY A 164 -6.02 14.30 -4.20
C GLY A 164 -7.44 14.22 -4.74
N THR A 165 -7.81 13.11 -5.36
CA THR A 165 -9.14 12.91 -5.93
C THR A 165 -10.21 12.86 -4.83
N ILE A 166 -10.00 12.06 -3.79
CA ILE A 166 -10.96 11.93 -2.69
C ILE A 166 -11.11 13.26 -1.94
N ALA A 167 -9.99 13.92 -1.61
CA ALA A 167 -10.03 15.19 -0.90
C ALA A 167 -10.71 16.31 -1.70
N CYS A 168 -10.58 16.28 -3.03
CA CYS A 168 -11.22 17.24 -3.92
C CYS A 168 -12.74 17.02 -4.03
N LEU A 169 -13.18 15.77 -4.10
CA LEU A 169 -14.58 15.43 -4.34
C LEU A 169 -15.44 15.43 -3.07
N LEU A 170 -14.85 15.10 -1.92
CA LEU A 170 -15.56 14.88 -0.67
C LEU A 170 -15.63 16.18 0.15
N GLY A 171 -16.66 16.98 -0.07
CA GLY A 171 -16.92 18.23 0.65
C GLY A 171 -17.63 18.02 1.98
N ARG A 172 -17.86 19.11 2.73
CA ARG A 172 -18.39 19.08 4.13
C ARG A 172 -19.74 18.38 4.32
N ARG A 173 -20.55 18.33 3.27
CA ARG A 173 -21.90 17.73 3.31
C ARG A 173 -21.95 16.36 2.67
N ASP A 174 -20.81 15.85 2.22
CA ASP A 174 -20.74 14.60 1.51
C ASP A 174 -20.30 13.46 2.43
N VAL A 175 -20.64 12.24 2.03
CA VAL A 175 -20.33 11.02 2.77
C VAL A 175 -19.62 10.03 1.88
N ALA A 176 -18.44 9.59 2.30
CA ALA A 176 -17.73 8.47 1.70
C ALA A 176 -18.05 7.17 2.45
N PHE A 177 -18.42 6.13 1.71
CA PHE A 177 -18.54 4.76 2.20
C PHE A 177 -17.31 3.98 1.73
N SER A 178 -16.41 3.67 2.65
CA SER A 178 -15.12 3.04 2.35
C SER A 178 -15.06 1.62 2.90
N ASP A 179 -14.63 0.68 2.07
CA ASP A 179 -14.34 -0.67 2.55
C ASP A 179 -13.21 -0.62 3.60
N ARG A 180 -13.29 -1.48 4.62
CA ARG A 180 -12.30 -1.51 5.71
C ARG A 180 -10.91 -1.93 5.30
N GLU A 181 -10.80 -2.72 4.24
CA GLU A 181 -9.53 -3.26 3.74
C GLU A 181 -8.96 -2.48 2.56
N ASN A 182 -9.58 -1.34 2.22
CA ASN A 182 -9.03 -0.43 1.22
C ASN A 182 -7.59 -0.04 1.51
N HIS A 183 -6.85 0.24 0.43
CA HIS A 183 -5.47 0.70 0.50
C HIS A 183 -5.32 1.96 1.37
N ALA A 184 -4.20 2.09 2.07
CA ALA A 184 -3.90 3.21 2.96
C ALA A 184 -4.10 4.59 2.32
N SER A 185 -3.82 4.74 1.02
CA SER A 185 -4.02 6.00 0.30
C SER A 185 -5.48 6.45 0.22
N ILE A 186 -6.42 5.50 0.17
CA ILE A 186 -7.86 5.79 0.21
C ILE A 186 -8.25 6.28 1.61
N TYR A 187 -7.76 5.58 2.63
CA TYR A 187 -7.97 5.99 4.02
C TYR A 187 -7.42 7.40 4.27
N GLU A 188 -6.20 7.69 3.85
CA GLU A 188 -5.59 9.02 3.99
C GLU A 188 -6.34 10.08 3.17
N GLY A 189 -6.78 9.76 1.96
CA GLY A 189 -7.63 10.64 1.17
C GLY A 189 -8.92 11.02 1.87
N CYS A 190 -9.58 10.04 2.48
CA CYS A 190 -10.79 10.27 3.30
C CYS A 190 -10.49 11.08 4.56
N SER A 191 -9.33 10.88 5.20
CA SER A 191 -8.98 11.57 6.46
C SER A 191 -8.64 13.05 6.27
N VAL A 192 -8.11 13.44 5.11
CA VAL A 192 -7.82 14.84 4.80
C VAL A 192 -8.99 15.56 4.13
N ALA A 193 -9.99 14.83 3.65
CA ALA A 193 -11.21 15.39 3.11
C ALA A 193 -12.07 16.07 4.19
N GLN A 194 -12.96 16.97 3.78
CA GLN A 194 -13.84 17.67 4.72
C GLN A 194 -15.15 16.92 5.02
N GLY A 195 -15.49 15.93 4.22
CA GLY A 195 -16.69 15.13 4.35
C GLY A 195 -16.57 14.02 5.40
N LYS A 196 -17.68 13.36 5.63
CA LYS A 196 -17.74 12.25 6.57
C LYS A 196 -17.32 10.94 5.92
N THR A 197 -16.56 10.13 6.63
CA THR A 197 -16.19 8.77 6.18
C THR A 197 -16.89 7.73 7.05
N VAL A 198 -17.55 6.79 6.40
CA VAL A 198 -18.19 5.62 7.00
C VAL A 198 -17.48 4.38 6.48
N ARG A 199 -16.93 3.57 7.39
CA ARG A 199 -16.25 2.32 7.03
C ARG A 199 -17.21 1.15 7.18
N TYR A 200 -17.50 0.45 6.08
CA TYR A 200 -18.27 -0.79 6.10
C TYR A 200 -17.37 -2.02 6.19
N HIS A 201 -17.92 -3.15 6.59
CA HIS A 201 -17.19 -4.41 6.67
C HIS A 201 -16.74 -4.85 5.29
N HIS A 202 -15.57 -5.48 5.23
CA HIS A 202 -14.96 -5.92 3.98
C HIS A 202 -15.91 -6.79 3.15
N ASN A 203 -16.14 -6.38 1.89
CA ASN A 203 -17.03 -7.05 0.94
C ASN A 203 -18.46 -7.34 1.44
N ASP A 204 -18.93 -6.64 2.48
CA ASP A 204 -20.25 -6.81 3.08
C ASP A 204 -21.24 -5.81 2.46
N MET A 205 -21.96 -6.26 1.46
CA MET A 205 -22.92 -5.42 0.72
C MET A 205 -24.16 -5.09 1.55
N ASP A 206 -24.59 -5.97 2.46
CA ASP A 206 -25.72 -5.70 3.36
C ASP A 206 -25.37 -4.57 4.34
N HIS A 207 -24.15 -4.58 4.86
CA HIS A 207 -23.65 -3.53 5.73
C HIS A 207 -23.47 -2.19 4.98
N LEU A 208 -23.01 -2.24 3.72
CA LEU A 208 -22.94 -1.06 2.87
C LEU A 208 -24.34 -0.50 2.61
N GLU A 209 -25.31 -1.34 2.24
CA GLU A 209 -26.70 -0.94 1.99
C GLU A 209 -27.35 -0.33 3.23
N TYR A 210 -27.13 -0.93 4.39
CA TYR A 210 -27.59 -0.36 5.68
C TYR A 210 -27.12 1.08 5.86
N TYR A 211 -25.84 1.36 5.61
CA TYR A 211 -25.32 2.72 5.72
C TYR A 211 -25.85 3.66 4.63
N LEU A 212 -25.97 3.18 3.39
CA LEU A 212 -26.52 3.99 2.31
C LEU A 212 -27.97 4.45 2.60
N LYS A 213 -28.78 3.58 3.21
CA LYS A 213 -30.15 3.89 3.64
C LYS A 213 -30.20 4.85 4.87
N LYS A 214 -29.19 4.81 5.72
CA LYS A 214 -29.13 5.63 6.94
C LYS A 214 -28.87 7.11 6.66
N TYR A 215 -28.21 7.43 5.54
CA TYR A 215 -27.88 8.80 5.17
C TYR A 215 -28.92 9.38 4.20
N SER A 216 -29.29 10.64 4.42
CA SER A 216 -30.36 11.31 3.68
C SER A 216 -29.99 11.56 2.21
N ASP A 217 -31.01 11.76 1.36
CA ASP A 217 -30.83 12.03 -0.06
C ASP A 217 -30.27 13.42 -0.38
N GLY A 218 -30.17 14.31 0.62
CA GLY A 218 -29.59 15.66 0.46
C GLY A 218 -28.08 15.73 0.56
N GLU A 219 -27.42 14.59 0.85
CA GLU A 219 -25.96 14.48 0.97
C GLU A 219 -25.37 13.88 -0.31
N GLY A 220 -24.22 14.41 -0.76
CA GLY A 220 -23.41 13.74 -1.80
C GLY A 220 -22.89 12.42 -1.23
N LYS A 221 -22.99 11.33 -2.00
CA LYS A 221 -22.57 9.98 -1.58
C LYS A 221 -21.56 9.42 -2.56
N ILE A 222 -20.45 8.90 -2.03
CA ILE A 222 -19.45 8.19 -2.82
C ILE A 222 -19.11 6.86 -2.16
N ILE A 223 -19.10 5.78 -2.93
CA ILE A 223 -18.59 4.48 -2.49
C ILE A 223 -17.16 4.35 -3.03
N ILE A 224 -16.23 3.98 -2.16
CA ILE A 224 -14.82 3.85 -2.51
C ILE A 224 -14.36 2.45 -2.11
N THR A 225 -13.83 1.70 -3.08
CA THR A 225 -13.30 0.36 -2.87
C THR A 225 -12.16 0.06 -3.84
N ASP A 226 -11.19 -0.75 -3.42
CA ASP A 226 -10.22 -1.37 -4.31
C ASP A 226 -10.92 -2.48 -5.12
N SER A 227 -10.56 -2.63 -6.38
CA SER A 227 -11.10 -3.72 -7.21
C SER A 227 -10.47 -5.07 -6.86
N VAL A 228 -9.19 -5.06 -6.51
CA VAL A 228 -8.43 -6.20 -5.99
C VAL A 228 -7.67 -5.73 -4.76
N PHE A 229 -7.94 -6.36 -3.63
CA PHE A 229 -7.32 -5.97 -2.34
C PHE A 229 -5.92 -6.54 -2.23
N SER A 230 -4.93 -5.69 -2.06
CA SER A 230 -3.51 -6.06 -2.15
C SER A 230 -3.03 -7.01 -1.05
N MET A 231 -3.66 -7.00 0.13
CA MET A 231 -3.22 -7.82 1.26
C MET A 231 -3.89 -9.18 1.33
N SER A 232 -5.15 -9.30 0.93
CA SER A 232 -5.91 -10.54 0.95
C SER A 232 -5.98 -11.22 -0.41
N GLY A 233 -5.89 -10.44 -1.51
CA GLY A 233 -6.11 -10.92 -2.87
C GLY A 233 -7.59 -11.01 -3.24
N ASP A 234 -8.48 -10.56 -2.37
CA ASP A 234 -9.92 -10.59 -2.61
C ASP A 234 -10.30 -9.61 -3.73
N ILE A 235 -11.39 -9.93 -4.42
CA ILE A 235 -11.97 -9.10 -5.46
C ILE A 235 -13.22 -8.42 -4.89
N ALA A 236 -13.37 -7.13 -5.17
CA ALA A 236 -14.56 -6.40 -4.74
C ALA A 236 -15.83 -6.96 -5.39
N ASN A 237 -16.89 -7.07 -4.61
CA ASN A 237 -18.22 -7.47 -5.11
C ASN A 237 -18.87 -6.27 -5.82
N LEU A 238 -18.52 -6.09 -7.09
CA LEU A 238 -19.06 -5.04 -7.96
C LEU A 238 -20.19 -5.60 -8.84
N PRO A 239 -21.20 -4.77 -9.20
CA PRO A 239 -22.29 -5.18 -10.10
C PRO A 239 -21.81 -5.45 -11.53
#